data_296dd495d87def0634a6b59b737be2d8
#
_entry.id   296dd495d87def0634a6b59b737be2d8
#
_cell.length_a   1.000
_cell.length_b   1.000
_cell.length_c   1.000
_cell.angle_alpha   90.00
_cell.angle_beta   90.00
_cell.angle_gamma   90.00
#
_symmetry.space_group_name_H-M   'P 1'
#
loop_
_entity.id
_entity.type
_entity.pdbx_description
1 polymer ?
#
loop_
_entity_poly.entity_id
_entity_poly.type
_entity_poly.pdbx_seq_one_letter_code
_entity_poly.pdbx_strand_id
1 'polypeptide(L)'
;QSFRWKENADGSFDGIAFGKKVRVRLDGERLYIENSNKADFESIWKDYFDLELDYGKIREEISEIHPVLKEAAKYAPGIRILRQEPYEALCTFIISQNNNIKRIKGIVQRLCENFGEEISPGDFAFPTPQKMAELSADDLAPLRAGFRNRYLIDAAQKVYSGEVDLESCRTLDYEQARKELMKITGVGVKVADCTLLFGLHRIEAFPVDVWMKRA
;
A
#
# COMPACT_ATOMS: atom_id res chain seq x y z
N GLN A 1 -4.32 3.26 -4.20
CA GLN A 1 -3.04 2.79 -3.70
C GLN A 1 -3.14 2.45 -2.22
N SER A 2 -3.14 3.42 -1.31
CA SER A 2 -3.29 3.22 0.11
C SER A 2 -4.74 3.37 0.57
N PHE A 3 -5.15 2.58 1.57
CA PHE A 3 -6.53 2.59 2.07
C PHE A 3 -6.67 3.28 3.44
N ARG A 4 -5.58 3.84 3.98
CA ARG A 4 -5.53 4.48 5.30
C ARG A 4 -5.57 6.01 5.27
N TRP A 5 -5.83 6.58 4.11
CA TRP A 5 -5.96 8.03 3.94
C TRP A 5 -7.42 8.47 3.93
N LYS A 6 -7.69 9.58 4.63
CA LYS A 6 -9.00 10.22 4.71
C LYS A 6 -8.88 11.67 4.29
N GLU A 7 -9.71 12.09 3.35
CA GLU A 7 -9.86 13.49 2.96
C GLU A 7 -10.72 14.23 4.00
N ASN A 8 -10.29 15.43 4.35
CA ASN A 8 -10.96 16.35 5.25
C ASN A 8 -11.74 17.40 4.46
N ALA A 9 -12.67 18.11 5.14
CA ALA A 9 -13.51 19.13 4.51
C ALA A 9 -12.73 20.33 3.97
N ASP A 10 -11.52 20.57 4.48
CA ASP A 10 -10.59 21.63 4.05
C ASP A 10 -9.66 21.23 2.89
N GLY A 11 -9.84 20.02 2.34
CA GLY A 11 -9.02 19.49 1.27
C GLY A 11 -7.67 18.91 1.74
N SER A 12 -7.40 18.91 3.05
CA SER A 12 -6.26 18.17 3.61
C SER A 12 -6.55 16.67 3.70
N PHE A 13 -5.49 15.87 3.86
CA PHE A 13 -5.59 14.43 4.03
C PHE A 13 -4.91 13.99 5.31
N ASP A 14 -5.62 13.24 6.14
CA ASP A 14 -5.04 12.55 7.29
C ASP A 14 -4.71 11.11 6.91
N GLY A 15 -3.53 10.63 7.28
CA GLY A 15 -3.09 9.27 7.04
C GLY A 15 -2.22 8.73 8.15
N ILE A 16 -2.11 7.39 8.19
CA ILE A 16 -1.18 6.68 9.07
C ILE A 16 -0.35 5.74 8.20
N ALA A 17 0.97 5.85 8.31
CA ALA A 17 1.93 4.95 7.68
C ALA A 17 3.17 4.86 8.56
N PHE A 18 3.88 3.74 8.54
CA PHE A 18 5.07 3.48 9.36
C PHE A 18 4.84 3.77 10.86
N GLY A 19 3.64 3.46 11.37
CA GLY A 19 3.26 3.74 12.75
C GLY A 19 3.17 5.23 13.11
N LYS A 20 3.13 6.13 12.14
CA LYS A 20 3.06 7.59 12.34
C LYS A 20 1.80 8.16 11.72
N LYS A 21 1.13 9.04 12.46
CA LYS A 21 0.03 9.85 11.93
C LYS A 21 0.58 11.12 11.31
N VAL A 22 0.06 11.48 10.15
CA VAL A 22 0.45 12.68 9.42
C VAL A 22 -0.77 13.32 8.77
N ARG A 23 -0.74 14.65 8.67
CA ARG A 23 -1.66 15.39 7.81
C ARG A 23 -0.89 16.03 6.67
N VAL A 24 -1.43 15.94 5.48
CA VAL A 24 -0.85 16.58 4.30
C VAL A 24 -1.84 17.53 3.66
N ARG A 25 -1.35 18.65 3.18
CA ARG A 25 -2.12 19.66 2.46
C ARG A 25 -1.28 20.22 1.32
N LEU A 26 -1.89 20.38 0.18
CA LEU A 26 -1.29 21.05 -0.96
C LEU A 26 -1.85 22.49 -1.05
N ASP A 27 -0.96 23.47 -1.18
CA ASP A 27 -1.31 24.87 -1.37
C ASP A 27 -0.46 25.43 -2.53
N GLY A 28 -1.07 25.59 -3.69
CA GLY A 28 -0.34 25.82 -4.93
C GLY A 28 0.65 24.69 -5.21
N GLU A 29 1.94 25.01 -5.29
CA GLU A 29 3.03 24.04 -5.50
C GLU A 29 3.70 23.57 -4.20
N ARG A 30 3.19 24.00 -3.04
CA ARG A 30 3.78 23.68 -1.74
C ARG A 30 3.03 22.55 -1.06
N LEU A 31 3.75 21.49 -0.74
CA LEU A 31 3.27 20.39 0.09
C LEU A 31 3.58 20.72 1.57
N TYR A 32 2.53 20.80 2.39
CA TYR A 32 2.65 20.91 3.84
C TYR A 32 2.47 19.53 4.45
N ILE A 33 3.40 19.12 5.30
CA ILE A 33 3.37 17.88 6.06
C ILE A 33 3.28 18.26 7.53
N GLU A 34 2.08 18.15 8.09
CA GLU A 34 1.76 18.56 9.46
C GLU A 34 1.77 17.33 10.39
N ASN A 35 1.88 17.57 11.71
CA ASN A 35 2.03 16.53 12.73
C ASN A 35 3.28 15.66 12.50
N SER A 36 4.35 16.28 12.01
CA SER A 36 5.61 15.65 11.71
C SER A 36 6.77 16.59 12.07
N ASN A 37 7.98 16.07 12.09
CA ASN A 37 9.21 16.81 12.32
C ASN A 37 10.22 16.52 11.21
N LYS A 38 11.36 17.24 11.23
CA LYS A 38 12.40 17.07 10.20
C LYS A 38 12.96 15.65 10.14
N ALA A 39 13.13 14.98 11.28
CA ALA A 39 13.64 13.61 11.30
C ALA A 39 12.66 12.62 10.65
N ASP A 40 11.37 12.71 10.99
CA ASP A 40 10.33 11.90 10.36
C ASP A 40 10.19 12.22 8.86
N PHE A 41 10.34 13.48 8.47
CA PHE A 41 10.35 13.86 7.06
C PHE A 41 11.48 13.17 6.31
N GLU A 42 12.70 13.26 6.78
CA GLU A 42 13.88 12.69 6.11
C GLU A 42 13.89 11.15 6.10
N SER A 43 13.40 10.53 7.18
CA SER A 43 13.45 9.08 7.33
C SER A 43 12.22 8.33 6.79
N ILE A 44 11.07 9.02 6.61
CA ILE A 44 9.81 8.37 6.24
C ILE A 44 9.13 9.09 5.07
N TRP A 45 8.71 10.36 5.27
CA TRP A 45 7.76 10.99 4.37
C TRP A 45 8.34 11.34 3.01
N LYS A 46 9.60 11.72 2.96
CA LYS A 46 10.32 12.01 1.72
C LYS A 46 10.32 10.80 0.78
N ASP A 47 10.60 9.62 1.32
CA ASP A 47 10.59 8.36 0.58
C ASP A 47 9.15 7.88 0.33
N TYR A 48 8.29 7.92 1.34
CA TYR A 48 6.90 7.47 1.22
C TYR A 48 6.13 8.17 0.09
N PHE A 49 6.31 9.50 -0.06
CA PHE A 49 5.70 10.28 -1.13
C PHE A 49 6.52 10.31 -2.42
N ASP A 50 7.65 9.60 -2.46
CA ASP A 50 8.55 9.52 -3.60
C ASP A 50 8.97 10.91 -4.13
N LEU A 51 9.39 11.79 -3.21
CA LEU A 51 9.61 13.21 -3.51
C LEU A 51 10.90 13.48 -4.29
N GLU A 52 11.86 12.55 -4.28
CA GLU A 52 13.13 12.71 -5.01
C GLU A 52 13.03 12.36 -6.49
N LEU A 53 11.99 11.60 -6.89
CA LEU A 53 11.82 11.21 -8.26
C LEU A 53 11.19 12.36 -9.08
N ASP A 54 11.81 12.70 -10.19
CA ASP A 54 11.32 13.72 -11.11
C ASP A 54 10.18 13.18 -12.00
N TYR A 55 8.97 13.27 -11.46
CA TYR A 55 7.75 12.90 -12.19
C TYR A 55 7.44 13.82 -13.38
N GLY A 56 8.01 15.04 -13.42
CA GLY A 56 7.92 15.93 -14.56
C GLY A 56 8.60 15.32 -15.77
N LYS A 57 9.87 14.92 -15.59
CA LYS A 57 10.66 14.26 -16.63
C LYS A 57 10.04 12.95 -17.10
N ILE A 58 9.56 12.12 -16.16
CA ILE A 58 8.88 10.86 -16.51
C ILE A 58 7.64 11.13 -17.39
N ARG A 59 6.84 12.14 -17.06
CA ARG A 59 5.66 12.51 -17.87
C ARG A 59 6.04 12.97 -19.27
N GLU A 60 7.11 13.73 -19.41
CA GLU A 60 7.64 14.14 -20.71
C GLU A 60 8.02 12.92 -21.53
N GLU A 61 8.85 12.03 -20.97
CA GLU A 61 9.28 10.79 -21.63
C GLU A 61 8.11 9.90 -22.04
N ILE A 62 7.15 9.66 -21.15
CA ILE A 62 5.94 8.87 -21.44
C ILE A 62 5.11 9.52 -22.54
N SER A 63 5.03 10.85 -22.58
CA SER A 63 4.26 11.60 -23.57
C SER A 63 4.83 11.46 -25.00
N GLU A 64 6.10 11.13 -25.14
CA GLU A 64 6.74 10.91 -26.43
C GLU A 64 6.51 9.50 -26.99
N ILE A 65 6.15 8.52 -26.12
CA ILE A 65 5.99 7.13 -26.52
C ILE A 65 4.74 6.93 -27.38
N HIS A 66 3.58 7.50 -26.96
CA HIS A 66 2.31 7.28 -27.64
C HIS A 66 1.31 8.41 -27.34
N PRO A 67 0.49 8.85 -28.32
CA PRO A 67 -0.51 9.91 -28.14
C PRO A 67 -1.48 9.69 -26.97
N VAL A 68 -1.93 8.44 -26.74
CA VAL A 68 -2.81 8.10 -25.62
C VAL A 68 -2.12 8.34 -24.27
N LEU A 69 -0.83 8.00 -24.16
CA LEU A 69 -0.05 8.23 -22.95
C LEU A 69 0.17 9.73 -22.70
N LYS A 70 0.35 10.51 -23.75
CA LYS A 70 0.41 11.97 -23.69
C LYS A 70 -0.86 12.58 -23.11
N GLU A 71 -2.03 12.13 -23.57
CA GLU A 71 -3.31 12.61 -23.04
C GLU A 71 -3.52 12.13 -21.58
N ALA A 72 -3.18 10.89 -21.25
CA ALA A 72 -3.23 10.39 -19.87
C ALA A 72 -2.33 11.20 -18.92
N ALA A 73 -1.11 11.51 -19.34
CA ALA A 73 -0.16 12.31 -18.56
C ALA A 73 -0.64 13.75 -18.30
N LYS A 74 -1.38 14.33 -19.25
CA LYS A 74 -2.03 15.64 -19.07
C LYS A 74 -3.22 15.59 -18.13
N TYR A 75 -4.00 14.51 -18.19
CA TYR A 75 -5.21 14.35 -17.37
C TYR A 75 -4.91 14.25 -15.88
N ALA A 76 -3.83 13.58 -15.51
CA ALA A 76 -3.50 13.32 -14.10
C ALA A 76 -2.02 13.63 -13.77
N PRO A 77 -1.62 14.91 -13.79
CA PRO A 77 -0.20 15.30 -13.69
C PRO A 77 0.40 15.09 -12.29
N GLY A 78 -0.42 14.93 -11.26
CA GLY A 78 0.04 14.84 -9.86
C GLY A 78 0.10 13.41 -9.28
N ILE A 79 -0.15 12.38 -10.09
CA ILE A 79 -0.10 11.00 -9.60
C ILE A 79 1.35 10.63 -9.27
N ARG A 80 1.55 10.06 -8.07
CA ARG A 80 2.81 9.46 -7.60
C ARG A 80 2.56 8.05 -7.10
N ILE A 81 3.58 7.20 -7.15
CA ILE A 81 3.54 5.85 -6.57
C ILE A 81 4.02 5.95 -5.13
N LEU A 82 3.10 5.81 -4.17
CA LEU A 82 3.46 5.81 -2.75
C LEU A 82 4.26 4.56 -2.41
N ARG A 83 5.37 4.73 -1.67
CA ARG A 83 6.20 3.62 -1.17
C ARG A 83 5.67 3.17 0.19
N GLN A 84 4.70 2.28 0.16
CA GLN A 84 4.04 1.77 1.37
C GLN A 84 4.89 0.71 2.05
N GLU A 85 4.59 0.43 3.33
CA GLU A 85 5.17 -0.71 4.02
C GLU A 85 4.82 -2.02 3.29
N PRO A 86 5.80 -2.89 2.99
CA PRO A 86 5.57 -4.10 2.19
C PRO A 86 4.48 -5.01 2.74
N TYR A 87 4.48 -5.24 4.07
CA TYR A 87 3.49 -6.11 4.70
C TYR A 87 2.08 -5.47 4.73
N GLU A 88 1.97 -4.17 5.00
CA GLU A 88 0.69 -3.45 4.91
C GLU A 88 0.14 -3.51 3.47
N ALA A 89 0.98 -3.27 2.47
CA ALA A 89 0.60 -3.35 1.07
C ALA A 89 0.10 -4.76 0.71
N LEU A 90 0.84 -5.81 1.07
CA LEU A 90 0.45 -7.21 0.86
C LEU A 90 -0.94 -7.49 1.45
N CYS A 91 -1.13 -7.21 2.73
CA CYS A 91 -2.40 -7.47 3.43
C CYS A 91 -3.56 -6.68 2.84
N THR A 92 -3.36 -5.39 2.52
CA THR A 92 -4.42 -4.56 1.96
C THR A 92 -4.81 -5.01 0.55
N PHE A 93 -3.87 -5.49 -0.26
CA PHE A 93 -4.17 -6.07 -1.56
C PHE A 93 -4.80 -7.47 -1.48
N ILE A 94 -4.50 -8.28 -0.47
CA ILE A 94 -5.27 -9.49 -0.13
C ILE A 94 -6.73 -9.10 0.19
N ILE A 95 -6.95 -8.09 1.02
CA ILE A 95 -8.29 -7.59 1.37
C ILE A 95 -9.01 -7.03 0.14
N SER A 96 -8.30 -6.47 -0.82
CA SER A 96 -8.88 -5.85 -2.02
C SER A 96 -9.50 -6.83 -3.01
N GLN A 97 -9.18 -8.13 -2.93
CA GLN A 97 -9.66 -9.15 -3.85
C GLN A 97 -11.20 -9.23 -3.85
N ASN A 98 -11.82 -9.13 -5.02
CA ASN A 98 -13.28 -9.18 -5.18
C ASN A 98 -13.99 -8.31 -4.13
N ASN A 99 -13.62 -7.02 -4.05
CA ASN A 99 -14.08 -6.11 -3.01
C ASN A 99 -14.25 -4.69 -3.57
N ASN A 100 -14.85 -3.77 -2.80
CA ASN A 100 -14.97 -2.37 -3.14
C ASN A 100 -14.23 -1.50 -2.13
N ILE A 101 -13.85 -0.27 -2.53
CA ILE A 101 -13.01 0.64 -1.75
C ILE A 101 -13.58 0.91 -0.36
N LYS A 102 -14.87 1.17 -0.23
CA LYS A 102 -15.52 1.46 1.06
C LYS A 102 -15.39 0.28 2.03
N ARG A 103 -15.63 -0.94 1.53
CA ARG A 103 -15.52 -2.16 2.34
C ARG A 103 -14.06 -2.47 2.68
N ILE A 104 -13.13 -2.28 1.74
CA ILE A 104 -11.69 -2.45 1.98
C ILE A 104 -11.24 -1.53 3.11
N LYS A 105 -11.52 -0.21 3.02
CA LYS A 105 -11.19 0.76 4.07
C LYS A 105 -11.74 0.34 5.43
N GLY A 106 -13.00 -0.08 5.49
CA GLY A 106 -13.62 -0.54 6.75
C GLY A 106 -12.99 -1.82 7.31
N ILE A 107 -12.53 -2.76 6.47
CA ILE A 107 -11.81 -3.96 6.94
C ILE A 107 -10.42 -3.57 7.46
N VAL A 108 -9.68 -2.75 6.72
CA VAL A 108 -8.34 -2.28 7.13
C VAL A 108 -8.42 -1.50 8.44
N GLN A 109 -9.42 -0.64 8.60
CA GLN A 109 -9.65 0.10 9.84
C GLN A 109 -9.85 -0.85 11.03
N ARG A 110 -10.79 -1.82 10.91
CA ARG A 110 -11.02 -2.81 11.97
C ARG A 110 -9.79 -3.68 12.25
N LEU A 111 -8.99 -3.99 11.23
CA LEU A 111 -7.73 -4.71 11.40
C LEU A 111 -6.77 -3.94 12.31
N CYS A 112 -6.58 -2.65 12.05
CA CYS A 112 -5.73 -1.81 12.88
C CYS A 112 -6.31 -1.61 14.29
N GLU A 113 -7.61 -1.34 14.42
CA GLU A 113 -8.28 -1.12 15.71
C GLU A 113 -8.27 -2.37 16.63
N ASN A 114 -8.36 -3.57 16.07
CA ASN A 114 -8.40 -4.80 16.87
C ASN A 114 -7.01 -5.38 17.16
N PHE A 115 -6.04 -5.16 16.28
CA PHE A 115 -4.77 -5.88 16.34
C PHE A 115 -3.53 -4.98 16.22
N GLY A 116 -3.70 -3.72 15.83
CA GLY A 116 -2.62 -2.73 15.77
C GLY A 116 -2.30 -2.13 17.13
N GLU A 117 -1.11 -1.56 17.25
CA GLU A 117 -0.70 -0.79 18.42
C GLU A 117 -1.35 0.61 18.36
N GLU A 118 -1.91 1.08 19.48
CA GLU A 118 -2.43 2.44 19.56
C GLU A 118 -1.27 3.46 19.62
N ILE A 119 -1.19 4.32 18.62
CA ILE A 119 -0.13 5.36 18.48
C ILE A 119 -0.56 6.72 19.00
N SER A 120 -1.85 6.98 19.01
CA SER A 120 -2.50 8.13 19.66
C SER A 120 -3.98 7.80 19.86
N PRO A 121 -4.73 8.53 20.72
CA PRO A 121 -6.11 8.20 21.02
C PRO A 121 -6.98 7.98 19.78
N GLY A 122 -7.40 6.72 19.56
CA GLY A 122 -8.20 6.29 18.42
C GLY A 122 -7.45 6.08 17.10
N ASP A 123 -6.13 6.23 17.08
CA ASP A 123 -5.29 5.98 15.91
C ASP A 123 -4.38 4.77 16.16
N PHE A 124 -4.37 3.84 15.24
CA PHE A 124 -3.67 2.55 15.40
C PHE A 124 -2.68 2.32 14.27
N ALA A 125 -1.50 1.81 14.58
CA ALA A 125 -0.55 1.30 13.60
C ALA A 125 -1.14 0.08 12.85
N PHE A 126 -0.56 -0.26 11.71
CA PHE A 126 -0.87 -1.54 11.06
C PHE A 126 -0.26 -2.68 11.91
N PRO A 127 -0.98 -3.79 12.16
CA PRO A 127 -0.46 -4.87 12.98
C PRO A 127 0.75 -5.53 12.32
N THR A 128 1.74 -5.91 13.14
CA THR A 128 2.97 -6.57 12.66
C THR A 128 2.70 -8.01 12.19
N PRO A 129 3.55 -8.56 11.31
CA PRO A 129 3.48 -9.98 10.93
C PRO A 129 3.52 -10.90 12.15
N GLN A 130 4.39 -10.60 13.13
CA GLN A 130 4.50 -11.36 14.37
C GLN A 130 3.15 -11.43 15.12
N LYS A 131 2.53 -10.26 15.37
CA LYS A 131 1.25 -10.19 16.08
C LYS A 131 0.15 -10.98 15.35
N MET A 132 0.10 -10.87 14.04
CA MET A 132 -0.91 -11.55 13.23
C MET A 132 -0.65 -13.05 13.12
N ALA A 133 0.60 -13.51 13.15
CA ALA A 133 0.97 -14.92 13.05
C ALA A 133 0.56 -15.74 14.29
N GLU A 134 0.37 -15.07 15.45
CA GLU A 134 -0.11 -15.68 16.70
C GLU A 134 -1.61 -15.96 16.68
N LEU A 135 -2.36 -15.39 15.71
CA LEU A 135 -3.81 -15.47 15.63
C LEU A 135 -4.26 -16.63 14.73
N SER A 136 -5.51 -17.05 14.93
CA SER A 136 -6.25 -17.94 14.02
C SER A 136 -7.14 -17.14 13.07
N ALA A 137 -7.66 -17.80 12.04
CA ALA A 137 -8.63 -17.18 11.14
C ALA A 137 -9.95 -16.79 11.85
N ASP A 138 -10.30 -17.48 12.93
CA ASP A 138 -11.51 -17.21 13.72
C ASP A 138 -11.35 -15.96 14.58
N ASP A 139 -10.15 -15.66 15.08
CA ASP A 139 -9.85 -14.43 15.81
C ASP A 139 -10.06 -13.19 14.92
N LEU A 140 -9.97 -13.34 13.58
CA LEU A 140 -10.22 -12.28 12.62
C LEU A 140 -11.72 -12.11 12.27
N ALA A 141 -12.65 -12.80 12.94
CA ALA A 141 -14.09 -12.65 12.70
C ALA A 141 -14.58 -11.18 12.80
N PRO A 142 -14.08 -10.33 13.74
CA PRO A 142 -14.46 -8.92 13.84
C PRO A 142 -14.21 -8.12 12.56
N LEU A 143 -13.24 -8.51 11.73
CA LEU A 143 -12.89 -7.84 10.49
C LEU A 143 -13.99 -7.93 9.44
N ARG A 144 -14.83 -8.97 9.48
CA ARG A 144 -15.83 -9.29 8.46
C ARG A 144 -15.23 -9.40 7.05
N ALA A 145 -13.98 -9.92 6.97
CA ALA A 145 -13.23 -10.05 5.73
C ALA A 145 -13.57 -11.35 4.97
N GLY A 146 -14.35 -12.26 5.59
CA GLY A 146 -14.78 -13.53 5.01
C GLY A 146 -13.58 -14.46 4.76
N PHE A 147 -13.54 -15.11 3.59
CA PHE A 147 -12.49 -16.07 3.24
C PHE A 147 -11.07 -15.50 3.34
N ARG A 148 -10.91 -14.16 3.32
CA ARG A 148 -9.61 -13.48 3.36
C ARG A 148 -8.94 -13.60 4.74
N ASN A 149 -9.70 -13.91 5.79
CA ASN A 149 -9.12 -14.13 7.12
C ASN A 149 -8.00 -15.18 7.06
N ARG A 150 -8.24 -16.32 6.38
CA ARG A 150 -7.24 -17.38 6.22
C ARG A 150 -6.02 -16.94 5.42
N TYR A 151 -6.21 -16.10 4.41
CA TYR A 151 -5.11 -15.58 3.60
C TYR A 151 -4.25 -14.58 4.38
N LEU A 152 -4.86 -13.75 5.23
CA LEU A 152 -4.15 -12.82 6.10
C LEU A 152 -3.30 -13.56 7.14
N ILE A 153 -3.82 -14.64 7.74
CA ILE A 153 -3.07 -15.46 8.69
C ILE A 153 -1.92 -16.20 7.98
N ASP A 154 -2.17 -16.82 6.83
CA ASP A 154 -1.12 -17.49 6.05
C ASP A 154 -0.01 -16.51 5.65
N ALA A 155 -0.39 -15.29 5.20
CA ALA A 155 0.57 -14.24 4.89
C ALA A 155 1.42 -13.85 6.11
N ALA A 156 0.78 -13.67 7.26
CA ALA A 156 1.47 -13.32 8.49
C ALA A 156 2.46 -14.40 8.94
N GLN A 157 2.03 -15.66 8.96
CA GLN A 157 2.85 -16.80 9.36
C GLN A 157 4.05 -16.99 8.45
N LYS A 158 3.86 -16.91 7.12
CA LYS A 158 4.94 -17.09 6.15
C LYS A 158 5.94 -15.93 6.16
N VAL A 159 5.46 -14.70 6.34
CA VAL A 159 6.35 -13.54 6.45
C VAL A 159 7.10 -13.57 7.79
N TYR A 160 6.43 -13.88 8.90
CA TYR A 160 7.06 -13.94 10.21
C TYR A 160 8.07 -15.09 10.33
N SER A 161 7.78 -16.25 9.76
CA SER A 161 8.71 -17.40 9.76
C SER A 161 9.90 -17.24 8.80
N GLY A 162 9.86 -16.25 7.91
CA GLY A 162 10.86 -16.09 6.86
C GLY A 162 10.69 -17.06 5.66
N GLU A 163 9.59 -17.83 5.60
CA GLU A 163 9.26 -18.65 4.42
C GLU A 163 9.04 -17.78 3.17
N VAL A 164 8.50 -16.56 3.40
CA VAL A 164 8.40 -15.49 2.41
C VAL A 164 9.15 -14.26 2.93
N ASP A 165 10.26 -13.95 2.29
CA ASP A 165 11.06 -12.78 2.62
C ASP A 165 10.70 -11.61 1.71
N LEU A 166 9.94 -10.65 2.26
CA LEU A 166 9.50 -9.46 1.52
C LEU A 166 10.68 -8.57 1.12
N GLU A 167 11.73 -8.48 1.94
CA GLU A 167 12.88 -7.63 1.62
C GLU A 167 13.72 -8.22 0.49
N SER A 168 13.87 -9.55 0.44
CA SER A 168 14.54 -10.21 -0.68
C SER A 168 13.86 -9.92 -2.03
N CYS A 169 12.53 -9.77 -2.03
CA CYS A 169 11.76 -9.42 -3.22
C CYS A 169 12.12 -8.07 -3.85
N ARG A 170 12.88 -7.21 -3.15
CA ARG A 170 13.40 -5.95 -3.71
C ARG A 170 14.49 -6.18 -4.75
N THR A 171 15.27 -7.24 -4.60
CA THR A 171 16.48 -7.51 -5.40
C THR A 171 16.40 -8.75 -6.26
N LEU A 172 15.46 -9.66 -5.99
CA LEU A 172 15.21 -10.83 -6.83
C LEU A 172 14.81 -10.41 -8.26
N ASP A 173 15.07 -11.29 -9.23
CA ASP A 173 14.43 -11.16 -10.54
C ASP A 173 12.91 -11.02 -10.40
N TYR A 174 12.28 -10.25 -11.30
CA TYR A 174 10.86 -9.92 -11.18
C TYR A 174 9.95 -11.16 -11.12
N GLU A 175 10.20 -12.16 -11.97
CA GLU A 175 9.42 -13.39 -11.96
C GLU A 175 9.68 -14.23 -10.72
N GLN A 176 10.89 -14.19 -10.17
CA GLN A 176 11.23 -14.86 -8.91
C GLN A 176 10.54 -14.16 -7.73
N ALA A 177 10.60 -12.84 -7.66
CA ALA A 177 9.91 -12.05 -6.61
C ALA A 177 8.39 -12.28 -6.64
N ARG A 178 7.80 -12.34 -7.84
CA ARG A 178 6.38 -12.67 -8.00
C ARG A 178 6.05 -14.08 -7.49
N LYS A 179 6.86 -15.07 -7.84
CA LYS A 179 6.70 -16.45 -7.36
C LYS A 179 6.88 -16.57 -5.86
N GLU A 180 7.80 -15.79 -5.28
CA GLU A 180 8.02 -15.72 -3.84
C GLU A 180 6.73 -15.29 -3.13
N LEU A 181 6.11 -14.18 -3.55
CA LEU A 181 4.85 -13.68 -2.99
C LEU A 181 3.68 -14.65 -3.22
N MET A 182 3.67 -15.36 -4.35
CA MET A 182 2.61 -16.34 -4.68
C MET A 182 2.68 -17.64 -3.87
N LYS A 183 3.70 -17.86 -3.04
CA LYS A 183 3.70 -18.92 -2.02
C LYS A 183 2.59 -18.71 -0.98
N ILE A 184 2.16 -17.46 -0.78
CA ILE A 184 1.09 -17.10 0.16
C ILE A 184 -0.26 -17.51 -0.41
N THR A 185 -1.04 -18.24 0.36
CA THR A 185 -2.37 -18.70 -0.03
C THR A 185 -3.27 -17.51 -0.42
N GLY A 186 -3.86 -17.60 -1.60
CA GLY A 186 -4.73 -16.54 -2.12
C GLY A 186 -4.00 -15.36 -2.75
N VAL A 187 -2.67 -15.34 -2.78
CA VAL A 187 -1.90 -14.37 -3.56
C VAL A 187 -1.70 -14.89 -4.97
N GLY A 188 -2.41 -14.31 -5.92
CA GLY A 188 -2.21 -14.52 -7.35
C GLY A 188 -1.40 -13.39 -7.97
N VAL A 189 -1.16 -13.49 -9.30
CA VAL A 189 -0.35 -12.53 -10.08
C VAL A 189 -0.71 -11.08 -9.77
N LYS A 190 -2.00 -10.70 -9.79
CA LYS A 190 -2.44 -9.32 -9.55
C LYS A 190 -2.07 -8.80 -8.15
N VAL A 191 -2.23 -9.63 -7.11
CA VAL A 191 -1.89 -9.22 -5.73
C VAL A 191 -0.38 -9.14 -5.57
N ALA A 192 0.37 -10.08 -6.15
CA ALA A 192 1.83 -10.04 -6.15
C ALA A 192 2.33 -8.77 -6.84
N ASP A 193 1.85 -8.47 -8.06
CA ASP A 193 2.25 -7.25 -8.79
C ASP A 193 1.88 -5.95 -8.03
N CYS A 194 0.72 -5.90 -7.39
CA CYS A 194 0.37 -4.76 -6.54
C CYS A 194 1.32 -4.62 -5.35
N THR A 195 1.70 -5.73 -4.71
CA THR A 195 2.63 -5.71 -3.57
C THR A 195 4.03 -5.29 -4.04
N LEU A 196 4.49 -5.80 -5.17
CA LEU A 196 5.76 -5.40 -5.78
C LEU A 196 5.78 -3.91 -6.11
N LEU A 197 4.75 -3.40 -6.76
CA LEU A 197 4.69 -1.99 -7.16
C LEU A 197 4.57 -1.04 -5.96
N PHE A 198 3.60 -1.27 -5.07
CA PHE A 198 3.24 -0.30 -4.03
C PHE A 198 3.92 -0.55 -2.68
N GLY A 199 4.37 -1.76 -2.40
CA GLY A 199 5.09 -2.09 -1.17
C GLY A 199 6.61 -2.13 -1.33
N LEU A 200 7.08 -2.56 -2.51
CA LEU A 200 8.50 -2.78 -2.76
C LEU A 200 9.08 -1.83 -3.81
N HIS A 201 8.25 -0.95 -4.36
CA HIS A 201 8.62 0.04 -5.39
C HIS A 201 9.28 -0.58 -6.63
N ARG A 202 8.82 -1.78 -7.02
CA ARG A 202 9.24 -2.44 -8.27
C ARG A 202 8.44 -1.87 -9.42
N ILE A 203 8.97 -0.82 -10.05
CA ILE A 203 8.26 -0.01 -11.07
C ILE A 203 8.01 -0.76 -12.38
N GLU A 204 8.68 -1.88 -12.62
CA GLU A 204 8.40 -2.79 -13.73
C GLU A 204 7.12 -3.61 -13.52
N ALA A 205 6.57 -3.64 -12.30
CA ALA A 205 5.32 -4.32 -12.02
C ALA A 205 4.13 -3.54 -12.59
N PHE A 206 3.30 -4.22 -13.37
CA PHE A 206 2.11 -3.64 -13.97
C PHE A 206 0.86 -4.45 -13.61
N PRO A 207 0.24 -4.18 -12.44
CA PRO A 207 -0.93 -4.92 -11.99
C PRO A 207 -2.14 -4.66 -12.87
N VAL A 208 -2.58 -5.69 -13.60
CA VAL A 208 -3.76 -5.62 -14.46
C VAL A 208 -4.97 -6.19 -13.73
N ASP A 209 -5.95 -5.36 -13.44
CA ASP A 209 -7.21 -5.75 -12.84
C ASP A 209 -8.35 -5.93 -13.88
N VAL A 210 -9.53 -6.29 -13.38
CA VAL A 210 -10.69 -6.51 -14.24
C VAL A 210 -11.20 -5.23 -14.91
N TRP A 211 -10.94 -4.06 -14.34
CA TRP A 211 -11.34 -2.78 -14.91
C TRP A 211 -10.43 -2.39 -16.08
N MET A 212 -9.12 -2.57 -15.91
CA MET A 212 -8.13 -2.35 -16.98
C MET A 212 -8.34 -3.30 -18.17
N LYS A 213 -8.86 -4.52 -17.91
CA LYS A 213 -9.17 -5.46 -19.01
C LYS A 213 -10.45 -5.10 -19.78
N ARG A 214 -11.27 -4.20 -19.25
CA ARG A 214 -12.53 -3.77 -19.87
C ARG A 214 -12.42 -2.41 -20.57
N ALA A 215 -11.37 -1.66 -20.29
CA ALA A 215 -11.03 -0.41 -20.97
C ALA A 215 -10.30 -0.68 -22.28
#